data_84e16fa6e3ed528d33b0bca335ac2fbc
#
_entry.id   84e16fa6e3ed528d33b0bca335ac2fbc
#
_cell.length_a   1.000
_cell.length_b   1.000
_cell.length_c   1.000
_cell.angle_alpha   90.00
_cell.angle_beta   90.00
_cell.angle_gamma   90.00
#
_symmetry.space_group_name_H-M   'P 1'
#
loop_
_entity.id
_entity.type
_entity.pdbx_description
1 polymer ?
#
loop_
_entity_poly.entity_id
_entity_poly.type
_entity_poly.pdbx_seq_one_letter_code
_entity_poly.pdbx_strand_id
1 'polypeptide(L)'
;DCYSLYAGSDGNGYLHTDSSSGVNKGSGYCWTHDDIMMVAIDTSSRKIWYGKNGTWLGSGDPAGGSNETQTVSVEDLAYGLLPAFSGYHTASYHYVNFGNPAYANSSSQADDAGYGDFEYDVPTGFYSLCTKNLGEYG
;
A
#
# COMPACT_ATOMS: atom_id res chain seq x y z
N ASP A 1 9.16 12.95 7.18
CA ASP A 1 8.53 13.05 5.84
C ASP A 1 7.48 11.96 5.69
N CYS A 2 6.47 12.15 4.85
CA CYS A 2 5.44 11.13 4.63
C CYS A 2 5.16 10.95 3.14
N TYR A 3 4.86 9.71 2.77
CA TYR A 3 4.36 9.32 1.46
C TYR A 3 2.99 8.72 1.66
N SER A 4 1.95 9.34 1.14
CA SER A 4 0.59 8.88 1.40
C SER A 4 -0.32 8.98 0.20
N LEU A 5 -1.31 8.09 0.17
CA LEU A 5 -2.49 8.20 -0.64
C LEU A 5 -3.68 8.50 0.27
N TYR A 6 -4.46 9.49 -0.05
CA TYR A 6 -5.58 9.93 0.76
C TYR A 6 -6.84 10.12 -0.12
N ALA A 7 -8.00 9.72 0.41
CA ALA A 7 -9.28 9.91 -0.24
C ALA A 7 -9.91 11.25 0.21
N GLY A 8 -10.09 12.16 -0.74
CA GLY A 8 -10.71 13.44 -0.50
C GLY A 8 -12.24 13.34 -0.38
N SER A 9 -12.84 14.29 0.35
CA SER A 9 -14.31 14.41 0.47
C SER A 9 -14.99 14.78 -0.84
N ASP A 10 -14.22 15.23 -1.83
CA ASP A 10 -14.68 15.54 -3.20
C ASP A 10 -14.71 14.32 -4.13
N GLY A 11 -14.43 13.11 -3.60
CA GLY A 11 -14.40 11.86 -4.34
C GLY A 11 -13.14 11.65 -5.18
N ASN A 12 -12.08 12.42 -4.96
CA ASN A 12 -10.79 12.25 -5.61
C ASN A 12 -9.74 11.66 -4.65
N GLY A 13 -8.76 10.94 -5.20
CA GLY A 13 -7.58 10.52 -4.48
C GLY A 13 -6.44 11.52 -4.66
N TYR A 14 -5.64 11.69 -3.61
CA TYR A 14 -4.53 12.63 -3.56
C TYR A 14 -3.27 11.94 -3.10
N LEU A 15 -2.17 12.20 -3.79
CA LEU A 15 -0.85 11.78 -3.33
C LEU A 15 -0.15 12.94 -2.64
N HIS A 16 0.37 12.68 -1.45
CA HIS A 16 1.20 13.61 -0.71
C HIS A 16 2.62 13.07 -0.61
N THR A 17 3.57 13.96 -0.78
CA THR A 17 4.97 13.76 -0.47
C THR A 17 5.40 14.90 0.43
N ASP A 18 5.82 14.58 1.64
CA ASP A 18 6.38 15.50 2.62
C ASP A 18 5.64 16.87 2.75
N SER A 19 6.20 17.93 2.24
CA SER A 19 5.69 19.30 2.36
C SER A 19 4.76 19.74 1.23
N SER A 20 4.39 18.83 0.30
CA SER A 20 3.56 19.21 -0.84
C SER A 20 2.07 19.23 -0.51
N SER A 21 1.36 20.23 -1.02
CA SER A 21 -0.10 20.12 -1.17
C SER A 21 -0.41 18.92 -2.02
N GLY A 22 -1.29 18.02 -1.56
CA GLY A 22 -1.57 16.77 -2.25
C GLY A 22 -1.87 16.95 -3.75
N VAL A 23 -1.25 16.11 -4.56
CA VAL A 23 -1.48 16.09 -6.00
C VAL A 23 -2.78 15.31 -6.28
N ASN A 24 -3.77 15.98 -6.85
CA ASN A 24 -5.02 15.34 -7.25
C ASN A 24 -4.77 14.33 -8.38
N LYS A 25 -5.14 13.08 -8.15
CA LYS A 25 -5.02 11.97 -9.10
C LYS A 25 -6.36 11.54 -9.70
N GLY A 26 -7.44 12.20 -9.29
CA GLY A 26 -8.80 11.89 -9.76
C GLY A 26 -9.49 10.77 -8.99
N SER A 27 -10.74 10.50 -9.38
CA SER A 27 -11.61 9.54 -8.68
C SER A 27 -11.14 8.09 -8.75
N GLY A 28 -10.34 7.72 -9.74
CA GLY A 28 -9.74 6.39 -9.82
C GLY A 28 -8.80 6.06 -8.66
N TYR A 29 -8.27 7.06 -7.99
CA TYR A 29 -7.39 6.93 -6.82
C TYR A 29 -8.13 7.09 -5.49
N CYS A 30 -9.43 7.31 -5.51
CA CYS A 30 -10.26 7.40 -4.31
C CYS A 30 -10.83 6.02 -3.94
N TRP A 31 -11.06 5.81 -2.66
CA TRP A 31 -11.74 4.61 -2.15
C TRP A 31 -12.96 4.99 -1.31
N THR A 32 -13.84 4.04 -1.16
CA THR A 32 -15.09 4.16 -0.41
C THR A 32 -15.21 3.02 0.60
N HIS A 33 -16.35 2.94 1.26
CA HIS A 33 -16.66 1.84 2.17
C HIS A 33 -16.53 0.49 1.45
N ASP A 34 -15.96 -0.50 2.14
CA ASP A 34 -15.70 -1.87 1.67
C ASP A 34 -14.60 -2.01 0.59
N ASP A 35 -13.97 -0.93 0.15
CA ASP A 35 -12.80 -1.05 -0.72
C ASP A 35 -11.58 -1.57 0.07
N ILE A 36 -10.84 -2.48 -0.55
CA ILE A 36 -9.58 -3.00 -0.03
C ILE A 36 -8.44 -2.25 -0.72
N MET A 37 -7.67 -1.51 0.07
CA MET A 37 -6.48 -0.82 -0.41
C MET A 37 -5.26 -1.71 -0.25
N MET A 38 -4.41 -1.73 -1.28
CA MET A 38 -3.18 -2.50 -1.31
C MET A 38 -1.99 -1.55 -1.37
N VAL A 39 -0.88 -1.94 -0.75
CA VAL A 39 0.39 -1.20 -0.83
C VAL A 39 1.52 -2.19 -1.06
N ALA A 40 2.36 -1.91 -2.06
CA ALA A 40 3.62 -2.60 -2.29
C ALA A 40 4.77 -1.59 -2.22
N ILE A 41 5.87 -1.97 -1.57
CA ILE A 41 7.02 -1.10 -1.37
C ILE A 41 8.27 -1.90 -1.74
N ASP A 42 9.07 -1.36 -2.65
CA ASP A 42 10.41 -1.84 -2.94
C ASP A 42 11.42 -0.80 -2.41
N THR A 43 12.07 -1.13 -1.30
CA THR A 43 13.04 -0.25 -0.68
C THR A 43 14.34 -0.13 -1.48
N SER A 44 14.69 -1.14 -2.27
CA SER A 44 15.90 -1.13 -3.09
C SER A 44 15.80 -0.15 -4.26
N SER A 45 14.66 -0.11 -4.94
CA SER A 45 14.35 0.85 -5.99
C SER A 45 13.65 2.12 -5.48
N ARG A 46 13.28 2.17 -4.19
CA ARG A 46 12.61 3.28 -3.51
C ARG A 46 11.22 3.58 -4.07
N LYS A 47 10.49 2.54 -4.47
CA LYS A 47 9.20 2.68 -5.15
C LYS A 47 8.04 2.24 -4.26
N ILE A 48 6.93 2.95 -4.39
CA ILE A 48 5.66 2.62 -3.72
C ILE A 48 4.57 2.52 -4.79
N TRP A 49 3.80 1.45 -4.72
CA TRP A 49 2.59 1.27 -5.50
C TRP A 49 1.39 1.18 -4.56
N TYR A 50 0.33 1.87 -4.92
CA TYR A 50 -0.97 1.70 -4.29
C TYR A 50 -1.91 0.96 -5.23
N GLY A 51 -2.75 0.12 -4.67
CA GLY A 51 -3.76 -0.62 -5.41
C GLY A 51 -5.11 -0.57 -4.72
N LYS A 52 -6.16 -0.91 -5.45
CA LYS A 52 -7.52 -0.98 -4.95
C LYS A 52 -8.22 -2.20 -5.54
N ASN A 53 -8.81 -3.03 -4.68
CA ASN A 53 -9.62 -4.19 -5.08
C ASN A 53 -8.93 -5.09 -6.12
N GLY A 54 -7.67 -5.44 -5.88
CA GLY A 54 -6.88 -6.32 -6.75
C GLY A 54 -6.26 -5.63 -7.98
N THR A 55 -6.46 -4.32 -8.16
CA THR A 55 -5.90 -3.58 -9.30
C THR A 55 -4.93 -2.50 -8.84
N TRP A 56 -3.72 -2.48 -9.40
CA TRP A 56 -2.73 -1.44 -9.11
C TRP A 56 -3.10 -0.13 -9.80
N LEU A 57 -3.06 0.97 -9.04
CA LEU A 57 -3.44 2.30 -9.54
C LEU A 57 -2.42 2.81 -10.55
N GLY A 58 -2.91 3.60 -11.53
CA GLY A 58 -2.05 4.19 -12.57
C GLY A 58 -1.37 3.15 -13.48
N SER A 59 -1.97 1.98 -13.67
CA SER A 59 -1.37 0.86 -14.38
C SER A 59 -0.04 0.40 -13.74
N GLY A 60 0.06 0.50 -12.43
CA GLY A 60 1.23 0.08 -11.67
C GLY A 60 1.55 -1.39 -11.88
N ASP A 61 2.83 -1.70 -11.95
CA ASP A 61 3.35 -3.06 -12.06
C ASP A 61 4.49 -3.25 -11.05
N PRO A 62 4.16 -3.60 -9.79
CA PRO A 62 5.17 -3.85 -8.79
C PRO A 62 6.13 -4.98 -9.17
N ALA A 63 5.62 -6.10 -9.70
CA ALA A 63 6.44 -7.24 -10.08
C ALA A 63 7.45 -6.90 -11.21
N GLY A 64 7.03 -6.09 -12.18
CA GLY A 64 7.91 -5.57 -13.24
C GLY A 64 8.67 -4.31 -12.85
N GLY A 65 8.42 -3.75 -11.66
CA GLY A 65 9.11 -2.57 -11.15
C GLY A 65 8.81 -1.29 -11.90
N SER A 66 7.63 -1.18 -12.55
CA SER A 66 7.27 -0.03 -13.39
C SER A 66 5.98 0.65 -12.93
N ASN A 67 5.78 1.90 -13.40
CA ASN A 67 4.60 2.72 -13.10
C ASN A 67 4.32 2.85 -11.59
N GLU A 68 5.35 3.10 -10.82
CA GLU A 68 5.20 3.38 -9.39
C GLU A 68 4.30 4.59 -9.15
N THR A 69 3.55 4.55 -8.06
CA THR A 69 2.69 5.66 -7.67
C THR A 69 3.49 6.79 -7.04
N GLN A 70 4.52 6.45 -6.26
CA GLN A 70 5.44 7.39 -5.62
C GLN A 70 6.86 6.82 -5.57
N THR A 71 7.84 7.73 -5.53
CA THR A 71 9.25 7.39 -5.28
C THR A 71 9.69 8.03 -3.97
N VAL A 72 10.27 7.23 -3.09
CA VAL A 72 10.81 7.68 -1.79
C VAL A 72 12.16 8.35 -1.99
N SER A 73 12.45 9.42 -1.27
CA SER A 73 13.76 10.04 -1.29
C SER A 73 14.83 9.14 -0.66
N VAL A 74 16.09 9.34 -1.02
CA VAL A 74 17.21 8.59 -0.41
C VAL A 74 17.32 8.93 1.08
N GLU A 75 17.10 10.18 1.44
CA GLU A 75 17.20 10.66 2.81
C GLU A 75 16.12 10.04 3.69
N ASP A 76 14.88 9.99 3.22
CA ASP A 76 13.76 9.42 3.98
C ASP A 76 13.93 7.93 4.18
N LEU A 77 14.38 7.21 3.17
CA LEU A 77 14.62 5.77 3.27
C LEU A 77 15.71 5.44 4.30
N ALA A 78 16.71 6.31 4.48
CA ALA A 78 17.78 6.12 5.46
C ALA A 78 17.26 6.07 6.91
N TYR A 79 16.10 6.67 7.19
CA TYR A 79 15.45 6.61 8.51
C TYR A 79 14.47 5.45 8.67
N GLY A 80 14.24 4.68 7.61
CA GLY A 80 13.26 3.61 7.55
C GLY A 80 11.84 4.10 7.27
N LEU A 81 10.99 3.19 6.83
CA LEU A 81 9.58 3.45 6.53
C LEU A 81 8.70 2.75 7.58
N LEU A 82 7.72 3.47 8.08
CA LEU A 82 6.70 2.93 8.98
C LEU A 82 5.32 3.08 8.34
N PRO A 83 4.51 2.01 8.27
CA PRO A 83 3.13 2.13 7.81
C PRO A 83 2.30 2.94 8.82
N ALA A 84 1.49 3.86 8.32
CA ALA A 84 0.58 4.67 9.12
C ALA A 84 -0.79 4.74 8.46
N PHE A 85 -1.84 4.66 9.25
CA PHE A 85 -3.22 4.68 8.80
C PHE A 85 -4.02 5.66 9.64
N SER A 86 -4.84 6.48 9.03
CA SER A 86 -5.72 7.39 9.75
C SER A 86 -7.06 7.54 9.06
N GLY A 87 -8.14 7.71 9.85
CA GLY A 87 -9.46 8.03 9.37
C GLY A 87 -9.82 9.47 9.75
N TYR A 88 -10.48 10.17 8.84
CA TYR A 88 -10.91 11.55 9.06
C TYR A 88 -12.17 11.64 9.93
N HIS A 89 -13.03 10.62 9.93
CA HIS A 89 -14.32 10.64 10.62
C HIS A 89 -14.30 9.73 11.85
N THR A 90 -15.07 10.12 12.90
CA THR A 90 -15.18 9.33 14.15
C THR A 90 -15.76 7.93 13.97
N ALA A 91 -16.41 7.67 12.83
CA ALA A 91 -16.95 6.35 12.44
C ALA A 91 -16.13 5.65 11.36
N SER A 92 -14.89 6.10 11.09
CA SER A 92 -14.00 5.42 10.14
C SER A 92 -13.28 4.28 10.85
N TYR A 93 -13.42 3.08 10.32
CA TYR A 93 -12.70 1.90 10.77
C TYR A 93 -11.78 1.42 9.65
N HIS A 94 -10.53 1.14 10.00
CA HIS A 94 -9.56 0.56 9.10
C HIS A 94 -9.08 -0.76 9.70
N TYR A 95 -9.11 -1.79 8.89
CA TYR A 95 -8.55 -3.07 9.24
C TYR A 95 -7.28 -3.28 8.42
N VAL A 96 -6.19 -3.56 9.10
CA VAL A 96 -4.87 -3.66 8.48
C VAL A 96 -4.47 -5.12 8.43
N ASN A 97 -4.00 -5.57 7.28
CA ASN A 97 -3.52 -6.91 7.05
C ASN A 97 -2.04 -6.89 6.64
N PHE A 98 -1.18 -7.40 7.50
CA PHE A 98 0.23 -7.65 7.24
C PHE A 98 0.53 -9.15 7.03
N GLY A 99 -0.47 -9.92 6.61
CA GLY A 99 -0.38 -11.36 6.40
C GLY A 99 -1.15 -12.19 7.43
N ASN A 100 -1.78 -11.55 8.43
CA ASN A 100 -2.68 -12.21 9.38
C ASN A 100 -3.93 -11.34 9.58
N PRO A 101 -4.91 -11.44 8.69
CA PRO A 101 -6.08 -10.57 8.70
C PRO A 101 -6.95 -10.79 9.95
N ALA A 102 -7.61 -9.72 10.41
CA ALA A 102 -8.59 -9.80 11.49
C ALA A 102 -9.92 -10.45 11.03
N TYR A 103 -10.12 -10.57 9.72
CA TYR A 103 -11.29 -11.18 9.10
C TYR A 103 -10.87 -12.25 8.11
N ALA A 104 -11.80 -13.20 7.86
CA ALA A 104 -11.60 -14.18 6.81
C ALA A 104 -11.59 -13.49 5.43
N ASN A 105 -10.58 -13.75 4.63
CA ASN A 105 -10.56 -13.42 3.22
C ASN A 105 -11.46 -14.36 2.42
N SER A 106 -11.95 -13.93 1.28
CA SER A 106 -12.70 -14.78 0.35
C SER A 106 -11.75 -15.63 -0.51
N SER A 107 -10.53 -15.12 -0.73
CA SER A 107 -9.43 -15.89 -1.30
C SER A 107 -8.26 -15.86 -0.32
N SER A 108 -7.47 -16.90 -0.27
CA SER A 108 -6.34 -17.03 0.66
C SER A 108 -5.05 -17.01 -0.14
N GLN A 109 -4.53 -15.80 -0.43
CA GLN A 109 -3.32 -15.61 -1.20
C GLN A 109 -2.12 -15.43 -0.28
N ALA A 110 -1.07 -16.22 -0.51
CA ALA A 110 0.20 -16.08 0.19
C ALA A 110 1.21 -15.31 -0.67
N ASP A 111 2.28 -14.84 -0.04
CA ASP A 111 3.44 -14.29 -0.75
C ASP A 111 4.34 -15.39 -1.33
N ASP A 112 5.41 -15.01 -2.02
CA ASP A 112 6.34 -15.95 -2.66
C ASP A 112 7.08 -16.88 -1.67
N ALA A 113 7.14 -16.52 -0.39
CA ALA A 113 7.67 -17.37 0.68
C ALA A 113 6.61 -18.31 1.28
N GLY A 114 5.36 -18.23 0.81
CA GLY A 114 4.24 -19.02 1.30
C GLY A 114 3.66 -18.52 2.62
N TYR A 115 3.90 -17.26 2.97
CA TYR A 115 3.38 -16.64 4.18
C TYR A 115 2.34 -15.57 3.86
N GLY A 116 1.52 -15.32 4.84
CA GLY A 116 0.45 -14.36 4.72
C GLY A 116 -0.87 -14.99 4.27
N ASP A 117 -1.93 -14.20 4.45
CA ASP A 117 -3.29 -14.53 4.04
C ASP A 117 -3.94 -13.23 3.54
N PHE A 118 -3.94 -13.05 2.23
CA PHE A 118 -4.42 -11.84 1.57
C PHE A 118 -5.63 -12.12 0.68
N GLU A 119 -6.46 -11.11 0.47
CA GLU A 119 -7.61 -11.20 -0.44
C GLU A 119 -7.17 -11.25 -1.90
N TYR A 120 -6.07 -10.56 -2.25
CA TYR A 120 -5.56 -10.46 -3.62
C TYR A 120 -4.12 -10.96 -3.70
N ASP A 121 -3.70 -11.37 -4.89
CA ASP A 121 -2.36 -11.90 -5.14
C ASP A 121 -1.28 -10.89 -4.70
N VAL A 122 -0.30 -11.39 -3.99
CA VAL A 122 0.92 -10.65 -3.67
C VAL A 122 1.79 -10.62 -4.93
N PRO A 123 2.29 -9.45 -5.37
CA PRO A 123 3.15 -9.39 -6.55
C PRO A 123 4.41 -10.24 -6.37
N THR A 124 4.82 -10.93 -7.43
CA THR A 124 6.05 -11.73 -7.43
C THR A 124 7.25 -10.89 -6.98
N GLY A 125 8.04 -11.42 -6.06
CA GLY A 125 9.20 -10.75 -5.46
C GLY A 125 8.85 -9.87 -4.24
N PHE A 126 7.57 -9.80 -3.85
CA PHE A 126 7.15 -9.09 -2.66
C PHE A 126 6.76 -10.06 -1.53
N TYR A 127 7.00 -9.63 -0.31
CA TYR A 127 6.80 -10.43 0.89
C TYR A 127 5.89 -9.71 1.87
N SER A 128 5.07 -10.46 2.58
CA SER A 128 4.24 -9.92 3.65
C SER A 128 5.11 -9.32 4.76
N LEU A 129 4.71 -8.18 5.30
CA LEU A 129 5.39 -7.53 6.41
C LEU A 129 5.09 -8.26 7.73
N CYS A 130 5.53 -9.51 7.83
CA CYS A 130 5.37 -10.34 9.01
C CYS A 130 6.71 -10.66 9.65
N THR A 131 6.71 -11.03 10.93
CA THR A 131 7.93 -11.30 11.69
C THR A 131 8.79 -12.40 11.09
N LYS A 132 8.18 -13.35 10.39
CA LYS A 132 8.89 -14.47 9.77
C LYS A 132 9.69 -14.01 8.55
N ASN A 133 9.07 -13.23 7.67
CA ASN A 133 9.77 -12.64 6.53
C ASN A 133 10.81 -11.59 6.96
N LEU A 134 10.52 -10.80 7.98
CA LEU A 134 11.50 -9.85 8.53
C LEU A 134 12.75 -10.53 9.09
N GLY A 135 12.61 -11.74 9.60
CA GLY A 135 13.75 -12.54 10.09
C GLY A 135 14.59 -13.14 8.96
N GLU A 136 14.05 -13.31 7.77
CA GLU A 136 14.69 -13.97 6.63
C GLU A 136 15.14 -12.98 5.54
N TYR A 137 14.34 -11.94 5.29
CA TYR A 137 14.52 -10.98 4.19
C TYR A 137 14.64 -9.51 4.65
N GLY A 138 14.52 -9.23 5.95
CA GLY A 138 14.56 -7.88 6.54
C GLY A 138 15.96 -7.35 6.87
#